data_448c4e2bd148a90d65ece058778bcb95
#
_entry.id   448c4e2bd148a90d65ece058778bcb95
#
_cell.length_a   1.000
_cell.length_b   1.000
_cell.length_c   1.000
_cell.angle_alpha   90.00
_cell.angle_beta   90.00
_cell.angle_gamma   90.00
#
_symmetry.space_group_name_H-M   'P 1'
#
loop_
_entity.id
_entity.type
_entity.pdbx_description
1 polymer ?
#
loop_
_entity_poly.entity_id
_entity_poly.type
_entity_poly.pdbx_seq_one_letter_code
_entity_poly.pdbx_strand_id
1 'polypeptide(L)'
;VELWDPYDDMASTHPLDRTLYVRHQAIRKMIERWGTNNGASAVVEHGANPGMVSHLVKQALTDITTQLLTDGKAGSRASSLQTALEAQQFNVLAQLTGTKVIHIAERDTQVSSKPKLTNEFCNTWSVEGFYEEGVAPAELGWGTHEKWMPANAHAHTDDGPRNQICLAQPGMESWVRSWVPSGDTLGMIIRHGESYTMTHHLTVKNTDGTDAYRPTVHYAYHPSDAAINSVLELRMRNWQMQPKERIFNDEIIDGRDELGVLLMGHDYKSWWTGSTLSIHEARAIIPNQSATTVQVAGSVVGAITWLLDCPSEGVRVPDELPWKKVLDATRPYIGPIHSAPSDWTPLKNRNDLFPGYGNDTSLLDHSDPWQFANFLAPTPY
;
A
#
# COMPACT_ATOMS: atom_id res chain seq x y z
N VAL A 1 12.40 10.73 8.84
CA VAL A 1 13.13 11.35 7.72
C VAL A 1 13.71 10.21 6.91
N GLU A 2 13.22 10.02 5.71
CA GLU A 2 13.76 9.05 4.80
C GLU A 2 15.08 9.58 4.23
N LEU A 3 16.15 8.84 4.43
CA LEU A 3 17.48 9.18 3.92
C LEU A 3 17.71 8.42 2.61
N TRP A 4 16.81 8.59 1.66
CA TRP A 4 16.99 8.01 0.35
C TRP A 4 17.51 9.08 -0.60
N ASP A 5 18.57 8.74 -1.33
CA ASP A 5 19.08 9.58 -2.39
C ASP A 5 18.65 9.01 -3.75
N PRO A 6 17.67 9.65 -4.43
CA PRO A 6 17.20 9.19 -5.73
C PRO A 6 18.25 9.35 -6.82
N TYR A 7 19.27 10.14 -6.56
CA TYR A 7 20.30 10.52 -7.52
C TYR A 7 21.56 9.68 -7.43
N ASP A 8 21.64 8.75 -6.44
CA ASP A 8 22.65 7.71 -6.48
C ASP A 8 22.57 7.01 -7.84
N ASP A 9 23.72 6.76 -8.44
CA ASP A 9 23.85 6.26 -9.81
C ASP A 9 22.92 5.05 -10.06
N MET A 10 21.73 5.33 -10.59
CA MET A 10 20.68 4.34 -10.83
C MET A 10 21.13 3.26 -11.81
N ALA A 11 22.12 3.54 -12.66
CA ALA A 11 22.61 2.61 -13.65
C ALA A 11 23.59 1.58 -13.07
N SER A 12 24.28 1.91 -11.98
CA SER A 12 25.28 1.05 -11.35
C SER A 12 24.81 0.34 -10.07
N THR A 13 23.74 0.83 -9.43
CA THR A 13 23.23 0.25 -8.18
C THR A 13 22.21 -0.86 -8.45
N HIS A 14 22.44 -2.04 -7.88
CA HIS A 14 21.53 -3.16 -8.04
C HIS A 14 20.12 -2.83 -7.52
N PRO A 15 19.04 -3.22 -8.21
CA PRO A 15 17.67 -2.88 -7.79
C PRO A 15 17.33 -3.24 -6.33
N LEU A 16 17.83 -4.37 -5.82
CA LEU A 16 17.61 -4.79 -4.42
C LEU A 16 18.21 -3.80 -3.41
N ASP A 17 19.36 -3.17 -3.72
CA ASP A 17 20.03 -2.23 -2.82
C ASP A 17 19.30 -0.87 -2.73
N ARG A 18 18.33 -0.66 -3.62
CA ARG A 18 17.51 0.55 -3.73
C ARG A 18 16.13 0.38 -3.10
N THR A 19 15.91 -0.71 -2.36
CA THR A 19 14.62 -1.03 -1.74
C THR A 19 14.50 -0.46 -0.32
N LEU A 20 13.25 -0.24 0.12
CA LEU A 20 12.96 0.08 1.53
C LEU A 20 13.24 -1.10 2.46
N TYR A 21 13.16 -2.33 1.96
CA TYR A 21 13.59 -3.50 2.70
C TYR A 21 15.00 -3.33 3.29
N VAL A 22 15.97 -2.89 2.48
CA VAL A 22 17.35 -2.66 2.92
C VAL A 22 17.41 -1.61 4.03
N ARG A 23 16.61 -0.54 3.92
CA ARG A 23 16.52 0.52 4.95
C ARG A 23 15.96 -0.03 6.25
N HIS A 24 14.89 -0.80 6.20
CA HIS A 24 14.31 -1.46 7.38
C HIS A 24 15.29 -2.44 8.03
N GLN A 25 16.03 -3.22 7.23
CA GLN A 25 17.08 -4.09 7.77
C GLN A 25 18.19 -3.30 8.48
N ALA A 26 18.59 -2.15 7.95
CA ALA A 26 19.58 -1.28 8.59
C ALA A 26 19.09 -0.76 9.96
N ILE A 27 17.80 -0.34 10.05
CA ILE A 27 17.19 0.08 11.31
C ILE A 27 17.14 -1.08 12.32
N ARG A 28 16.72 -2.28 11.89
CA ARG A 28 16.66 -3.46 12.75
C ARG A 28 18.03 -3.84 13.29
N LYS A 29 19.05 -3.89 12.44
CA LYS A 29 20.44 -4.13 12.86
C LYS A 29 20.98 -3.05 13.82
N MET A 30 20.53 -1.82 13.69
CA MET A 30 20.85 -0.75 14.63
C MET A 30 20.22 -1.01 16.00
N ILE A 31 18.95 -1.40 16.05
CA ILE A 31 18.24 -1.74 17.30
C ILE A 31 18.88 -2.96 17.97
N GLU A 32 19.23 -4.00 17.21
CA GLU A 32 19.94 -5.19 17.71
C GLU A 32 21.27 -4.83 18.38
N ARG A 33 22.02 -3.90 17.78
CA ARG A 33 23.29 -3.40 18.38
C ARG A 33 23.10 -2.64 19.68
N TRP A 34 21.94 -2.03 19.90
CA TRP A 34 21.61 -1.43 21.21
C TRP A 34 21.35 -2.47 22.29
N GLY A 35 21.05 -3.71 21.91
CA GLY A 35 20.76 -4.82 22.82
C GLY A 35 19.38 -4.74 23.50
N THR A 36 18.72 -3.60 23.46
CA THR A 36 17.36 -3.38 23.98
C THR A 36 16.61 -2.41 23.08
N ASN A 37 15.29 -2.53 23.06
CA ASN A 37 14.39 -1.61 22.32
C ASN A 37 13.37 -1.00 23.29
N ASN A 38 13.83 -0.41 24.39
CA ASN A 38 13.04 0.18 25.46
C ASN A 38 13.42 1.63 25.77
N GLY A 39 14.02 2.32 24.80
CA GLY A 39 14.37 3.74 24.89
C GLY A 39 13.18 4.66 24.59
N ALA A 40 13.47 5.91 24.25
CA ALA A 40 12.46 6.86 23.80
C ALA A 40 11.65 6.29 22.63
N SER A 41 10.35 6.49 22.64
CA SER A 41 9.48 6.03 21.58
C SER A 41 9.78 6.76 20.26
N ALA A 42 9.89 5.99 19.19
CA ALA A 42 9.98 6.49 17.82
C ALA A 42 9.09 5.64 16.91
N VAL A 43 8.38 6.29 16.00
CA VAL A 43 7.59 5.60 14.97
C VAL A 43 8.24 5.85 13.62
N VAL A 44 8.54 4.76 12.93
CA VAL A 44 9.13 4.80 11.59
C VAL A 44 8.01 4.74 10.58
N GLU A 45 7.96 5.72 9.67
CA GLU A 45 7.03 5.76 8.54
C GLU A 45 5.54 5.82 8.97
N HIS A 46 5.09 6.97 9.47
CA HIS A 46 3.68 7.14 9.82
C HIS A 46 3.05 8.40 9.18
N GLY A 47 2.55 8.23 7.98
CA GLY A 47 1.62 9.12 7.28
C GLY A 47 0.32 8.38 6.97
N ALA A 48 -0.33 8.70 5.88
CA ALA A 48 -1.51 7.96 5.42
C ALA A 48 -1.11 6.55 4.94
N ASN A 49 -0.12 6.49 4.07
CA ASN A 49 0.61 5.33 3.58
C ASN A 49 2.08 5.76 3.31
N PRO A 50 3.04 5.13 3.98
CA PRO A 50 2.90 4.19 5.11
C PRO A 50 2.25 4.83 6.35
N GLY A 51 1.57 4.03 7.14
CA GLY A 51 1.04 4.44 8.44
C GLY A 51 -0.41 4.03 8.68
N MET A 52 -1.37 4.91 8.37
CA MET A 52 -2.81 4.66 8.59
C MET A 52 -3.29 3.34 7.99
N VAL A 53 -2.80 2.97 6.82
CA VAL A 53 -3.19 1.74 6.11
C VAL A 53 -2.89 0.48 6.92
N SER A 54 -1.83 0.43 7.74
CA SER A 54 -1.56 -0.70 8.63
C SER A 54 -2.66 -0.87 9.68
N HIS A 55 -3.25 0.22 10.16
CA HIS A 55 -4.38 0.18 11.09
C HIS A 55 -5.67 -0.20 10.37
N LEU A 56 -5.87 0.26 9.12
CA LEU A 56 -7.02 -0.10 8.30
C LEU A 56 -7.02 -1.59 7.94
N VAL A 57 -5.86 -2.23 7.74
CA VAL A 57 -5.77 -3.69 7.56
C VAL A 57 -6.27 -4.43 8.80
N LYS A 58 -5.90 -3.98 10.00
CA LYS A 58 -6.36 -4.60 11.24
C LYS A 58 -7.87 -4.42 11.42
N GLN A 59 -8.41 -3.23 11.07
CA GLN A 59 -9.85 -3.02 11.03
C GLN A 59 -10.52 -3.96 10.03
N ALA A 60 -10.03 -4.04 8.79
CA ALA A 60 -10.58 -4.91 7.74
C ALA A 60 -10.62 -6.38 8.18
N LEU A 61 -9.51 -6.89 8.74
CA LEU A 61 -9.45 -8.28 9.25
C LEU A 61 -10.43 -8.51 10.40
N THR A 62 -10.63 -7.52 11.26
CA THR A 62 -11.64 -7.56 12.34
C THR A 62 -13.05 -7.63 11.75
N ASP A 63 -13.35 -6.77 10.78
CA ASP A 63 -14.68 -6.66 10.15
C ASP A 63 -15.01 -7.91 9.33
N ILE A 64 -14.06 -8.38 8.51
CA ILE A 64 -14.20 -9.64 7.74
C ILE A 64 -14.47 -10.83 8.67
N THR A 65 -13.69 -10.94 9.75
CA THR A 65 -13.84 -12.03 10.71
C THR A 65 -15.20 -11.97 11.39
N THR A 66 -15.60 -10.79 11.87
CA THR A 66 -16.91 -10.58 12.50
C THR A 66 -18.05 -10.94 11.55
N GLN A 67 -17.94 -10.53 10.29
CA GLN A 67 -18.96 -10.82 9.28
C GLN A 67 -19.00 -12.34 8.94
N LEU A 68 -17.84 -13.00 8.83
CA LEU A 68 -17.77 -14.47 8.60
C LEU A 68 -18.45 -15.24 9.73
N LEU A 69 -18.25 -14.83 10.98
CA LEU A 69 -18.87 -15.44 12.15
C LEU A 69 -20.39 -15.19 12.17
N THR A 70 -20.80 -13.95 11.90
CA THR A 70 -22.22 -13.55 11.86
C THR A 70 -23.00 -14.26 10.77
N ASP A 71 -22.44 -14.38 9.58
CA ASP A 71 -23.07 -15.03 8.42
C ASP A 71 -23.01 -16.58 8.48
N GLY A 72 -22.35 -17.15 9.49
CA GLY A 72 -22.12 -18.59 9.59
C GLY A 72 -21.18 -19.15 8.50
N LYS A 73 -20.46 -18.30 7.78
CA LYS A 73 -19.52 -18.70 6.71
C LYS A 73 -18.16 -19.18 7.24
N ALA A 74 -17.89 -18.98 8.51
CA ALA A 74 -16.64 -19.42 9.13
C ALA A 74 -16.44 -20.93 9.11
N GLY A 75 -17.53 -21.73 9.13
CA GLY A 75 -17.49 -23.19 9.11
C GLY A 75 -16.64 -23.76 10.27
N SER A 76 -15.78 -24.72 9.97
CA SER A 76 -14.86 -25.32 10.98
C SER A 76 -13.84 -24.34 11.55
N ARG A 77 -13.63 -23.17 10.92
CA ARG A 77 -12.70 -22.12 11.37
C ARG A 77 -13.28 -21.24 12.49
N ALA A 78 -14.59 -21.34 12.80
CA ALA A 78 -15.30 -20.39 13.66
C ALA A 78 -14.64 -20.20 15.04
N SER A 79 -14.34 -21.30 15.74
CA SER A 79 -13.70 -21.23 17.07
C SER A 79 -12.31 -20.61 17.01
N SER A 80 -11.50 -20.97 16.02
CA SER A 80 -10.16 -20.41 15.85
C SER A 80 -10.18 -18.92 15.47
N LEU A 81 -11.13 -18.52 14.61
CA LEU A 81 -11.34 -17.11 14.24
C LEU A 81 -11.76 -16.28 15.46
N GLN A 82 -12.69 -16.81 16.27
CA GLN A 82 -13.14 -16.12 17.49
C GLN A 82 -11.97 -15.92 18.47
N THR A 83 -11.19 -16.98 18.72
CA THR A 83 -10.01 -16.92 19.61
C THR A 83 -8.97 -15.92 19.11
N ALA A 84 -8.64 -15.96 17.81
CA ALA A 84 -7.66 -15.04 17.22
C ALA A 84 -8.15 -13.59 17.22
N LEU A 85 -9.46 -13.35 17.04
CA LEU A 85 -10.08 -12.03 17.12
C LEU A 85 -9.95 -11.44 18.52
N GLU A 86 -10.31 -12.21 19.54
CA GLU A 86 -10.21 -11.79 20.95
C GLU A 86 -8.76 -11.53 21.36
N ALA A 87 -7.83 -12.33 20.87
CA ALA A 87 -6.39 -12.17 21.11
C ALA A 87 -5.70 -11.13 20.21
N GLN A 88 -6.41 -10.52 19.26
CA GLN A 88 -5.89 -9.59 18.25
C GLN A 88 -4.67 -10.16 17.47
N GLN A 89 -4.72 -11.45 17.14
CA GLN A 89 -3.67 -12.12 16.37
C GLN A 89 -3.92 -11.91 14.86
N PHE A 90 -3.57 -10.74 14.35
CA PHE A 90 -3.91 -10.33 12.98
C PHE A 90 -3.28 -11.20 11.90
N ASN A 91 -2.10 -11.77 12.13
CA ASN A 91 -1.49 -12.75 11.23
C ASN A 91 -2.32 -14.05 11.14
N VAL A 92 -2.81 -14.54 12.27
CA VAL A 92 -3.70 -15.72 12.33
C VAL A 92 -5.06 -15.40 11.70
N LEU A 93 -5.60 -14.21 11.95
CA LEU A 93 -6.84 -13.75 11.30
C LEU A 93 -6.68 -13.71 9.77
N ALA A 94 -5.59 -13.13 9.27
CA ALA A 94 -5.32 -13.07 7.84
C ALA A 94 -5.23 -14.46 7.21
N GLN A 95 -4.55 -15.40 7.86
CA GLN A 95 -4.47 -16.80 7.42
C GLN A 95 -5.85 -17.49 7.45
N LEU A 96 -6.55 -17.41 8.57
CA LEU A 96 -7.82 -18.13 8.77
C LEU A 96 -8.98 -17.54 7.95
N THR A 97 -8.99 -16.25 7.67
CA THR A 97 -9.96 -15.65 6.74
C THR A 97 -9.71 -16.10 5.30
N GLY A 98 -8.48 -16.49 4.96
CA GLY A 98 -8.08 -16.84 3.60
C GLY A 98 -7.62 -15.63 2.79
N THR A 99 -7.25 -14.53 3.45
CA THR A 99 -6.69 -13.35 2.78
C THR A 99 -5.38 -13.72 2.09
N LYS A 100 -5.28 -13.51 0.78
CA LYS A 100 -4.10 -13.82 -0.04
C LYS A 100 -3.35 -12.58 -0.46
N VAL A 101 -4.09 -11.54 -0.87
CA VAL A 101 -3.51 -10.31 -1.42
C VAL A 101 -4.08 -9.10 -0.68
N ILE A 102 -3.23 -8.14 -0.40
CA ILE A 102 -3.60 -6.84 0.17
C ILE A 102 -3.02 -5.75 -0.74
N HIS A 103 -3.89 -4.96 -1.35
CA HIS A 103 -3.46 -3.70 -1.95
C HIS A 103 -3.64 -2.57 -0.94
N ILE A 104 -2.65 -1.70 -0.86
CA ILE A 104 -2.92 -0.33 -0.48
C ILE A 104 -3.55 0.28 -1.73
N ALA A 105 -4.88 0.44 -1.72
CA ALA A 105 -5.65 0.83 -2.89
C ALA A 105 -6.05 2.29 -2.76
N GLU A 106 -5.49 3.12 -3.65
CA GLU A 106 -5.72 4.55 -3.62
C GLU A 106 -6.05 5.10 -5.00
N ARG A 107 -7.05 5.98 -5.02
CA ARG A 107 -7.43 6.76 -6.18
C ARG A 107 -7.68 8.21 -5.81
N ASP A 108 -6.83 9.08 -6.35
CA ASP A 108 -6.99 10.53 -6.25
C ASP A 108 -7.73 11.05 -7.49
N THR A 109 -8.89 11.67 -7.26
CA THR A 109 -9.73 12.27 -8.31
C THR A 109 -9.78 13.80 -8.20
N GLN A 110 -8.88 14.41 -7.43
CA GLN A 110 -8.86 15.87 -7.25
C GLN A 110 -8.52 16.60 -8.55
N VAL A 111 -9.31 17.61 -8.88
CA VAL A 111 -9.23 18.35 -10.13
C VAL A 111 -8.84 19.80 -9.86
N SER A 112 -7.80 20.27 -10.57
CA SER A 112 -7.36 21.67 -10.53
C SER A 112 -8.15 22.51 -11.55
N SER A 113 -8.46 23.76 -11.19
CA SER A 113 -9.00 24.77 -12.12
C SER A 113 -7.97 25.23 -13.16
N LYS A 114 -6.69 24.92 -12.95
CA LYS A 114 -5.60 25.24 -13.87
C LYS A 114 -5.08 23.98 -14.54
N PRO A 115 -5.04 23.91 -15.87
CA PRO A 115 -4.49 22.74 -16.55
C PRO A 115 -2.99 22.57 -16.25
N LYS A 116 -2.52 21.30 -16.33
CA LYS A 116 -1.10 21.02 -16.37
C LYS A 116 -0.49 21.60 -17.66
N LEU A 117 0.63 22.29 -17.53
CA LEU A 117 1.37 22.82 -18.66
C LEU A 117 2.51 21.88 -19.10
N THR A 118 2.99 22.02 -20.33
CA THR A 118 4.21 21.37 -20.79
C THR A 118 5.40 21.78 -19.93
N ASN A 119 6.33 20.87 -19.68
CA ASN A 119 7.49 21.07 -18.81
C ASN A 119 7.14 21.38 -17.34
N GLU A 120 5.98 20.94 -16.90
CA GLU A 120 5.52 21.10 -15.52
C GLU A 120 5.17 19.72 -14.95
N PHE A 121 5.65 19.40 -13.75
CA PHE A 121 5.17 18.27 -12.98
C PHE A 121 4.14 18.75 -11.96
N CYS A 122 2.93 18.19 -12.02
CA CYS A 122 1.83 18.53 -11.12
C CYS A 122 1.48 17.35 -10.23
N ASN A 123 1.20 17.62 -8.95
CA ASN A 123 0.69 16.62 -8.03
C ASN A 123 -0.19 17.28 -6.95
N THR A 124 -0.96 16.48 -6.22
CA THR A 124 -1.81 16.89 -5.08
C THR A 124 -1.08 16.86 -3.75
N TRP A 125 0.12 16.29 -3.72
CA TRP A 125 1.06 16.25 -2.61
C TRP A 125 2.49 16.45 -3.12
N SER A 126 3.54 16.14 -2.36
CA SER A 126 4.93 16.39 -2.73
C SER A 126 5.26 15.87 -4.13
N VAL A 127 5.77 16.74 -5.01
CA VAL A 127 6.24 16.36 -6.34
C VAL A 127 7.55 15.59 -6.23
N GLU A 128 8.51 16.09 -5.44
CA GLU A 128 9.80 15.42 -5.23
C GLU A 128 9.61 14.04 -4.58
N GLY A 129 8.76 13.95 -3.53
CA GLY A 129 8.45 12.68 -2.89
C GLY A 129 7.86 11.67 -3.87
N PHE A 130 6.89 12.08 -4.69
CA PHE A 130 6.31 11.20 -5.69
C PHE A 130 7.34 10.77 -6.75
N TYR A 131 8.23 11.66 -7.18
CA TYR A 131 9.31 11.32 -8.09
C TYR A 131 10.24 10.26 -7.46
N GLU A 132 10.72 10.49 -6.25
CA GLU A 132 11.62 9.59 -5.54
C GLU A 132 11.04 8.19 -5.38
N GLU A 133 9.81 8.10 -4.92
CA GLU A 133 9.12 6.83 -4.73
C GLU A 133 8.84 6.13 -6.06
N GLY A 134 8.50 6.90 -7.08
CA GLY A 134 8.01 6.38 -8.36
C GLY A 134 9.11 5.92 -9.31
N VAL A 135 10.30 6.52 -9.29
CA VAL A 135 11.46 6.07 -10.11
C VAL A 135 12.24 4.94 -9.43
N ALA A 136 11.98 4.68 -8.16
CA ALA A 136 12.53 3.52 -7.46
C ALA A 136 11.95 2.22 -8.02
N PRO A 137 12.64 1.07 -7.82
CA PRO A 137 12.08 -0.23 -8.16
C PRO A 137 10.74 -0.46 -7.49
N ALA A 138 9.77 -1.04 -8.20
CA ALA A 138 8.52 -1.47 -7.60
C ALA A 138 8.79 -2.53 -6.53
N GLU A 139 8.25 -2.35 -5.32
CA GLU A 139 8.45 -3.27 -4.19
C GLU A 139 7.14 -3.95 -3.81
N LEU A 140 7.23 -5.26 -3.53
CA LEU A 140 6.09 -6.08 -3.13
C LEU A 140 6.48 -7.00 -1.98
N GLY A 141 5.67 -7.06 -0.94
CA GLY A 141 5.65 -8.21 -0.06
C GLY A 141 5.18 -9.43 -0.85
N TRP A 142 5.91 -10.54 -0.78
CA TRP A 142 5.66 -11.69 -1.65
C TRP A 142 4.98 -12.83 -0.90
N GLY A 143 3.76 -13.17 -1.31
CA GLY A 143 2.91 -14.15 -0.66
C GLY A 143 3.35 -15.61 -0.86
N THR A 144 3.06 -16.45 0.12
CA THR A 144 3.35 -17.90 0.04
C THR A 144 2.45 -18.66 -0.93
N HIS A 145 1.36 -18.03 -1.40
CA HIS A 145 0.42 -18.61 -2.36
C HIS A 145 0.83 -18.37 -3.82
N GLU A 146 1.81 -17.51 -4.07
CA GLU A 146 2.26 -17.17 -5.43
C GLU A 146 2.98 -18.35 -6.08
N LYS A 147 2.55 -18.69 -7.29
CA LYS A 147 3.07 -19.83 -8.05
C LYS A 147 4.10 -19.44 -9.10
N TRP A 148 4.14 -18.15 -9.44
CA TRP A 148 4.98 -17.63 -10.50
C TRP A 148 5.57 -16.28 -10.10
N MET A 149 6.85 -16.10 -10.39
CA MET A 149 7.57 -14.85 -10.13
C MET A 149 7.90 -14.17 -11.48
N PRO A 150 7.66 -12.85 -11.62
CA PRO A 150 8.03 -12.11 -12.83
C PRO A 150 9.51 -12.27 -13.19
N ALA A 151 9.82 -12.32 -14.48
CA ALA A 151 11.20 -12.53 -14.96
C ALA A 151 12.15 -11.39 -14.53
N ASN A 152 11.64 -10.19 -14.33
CA ASN A 152 12.39 -9.02 -13.84
C ASN A 152 12.34 -8.84 -12.33
N ALA A 153 11.80 -9.82 -11.60
CA ALA A 153 11.75 -9.79 -10.14
C ALA A 153 13.06 -10.26 -9.53
N HIS A 154 13.46 -9.60 -8.45
CA HIS A 154 14.60 -9.96 -7.62
C HIS A 154 14.14 -10.15 -6.18
N ALA A 155 14.53 -11.29 -5.56
CA ALA A 155 14.22 -11.62 -4.18
C ALA A 155 15.45 -11.39 -3.28
N HIS A 156 15.22 -10.91 -2.07
CA HIS A 156 16.27 -10.79 -1.06
C HIS A 156 16.70 -12.16 -0.57
N THR A 157 18.03 -12.36 -0.41
CA THR A 157 18.64 -13.61 0.02
C THR A 157 19.48 -13.46 1.30
N ASP A 158 19.49 -12.26 1.89
CA ASP A 158 20.18 -11.93 3.14
C ASP A 158 19.62 -12.69 4.36
N ASP A 159 20.16 -12.42 5.55
CA ASP A 159 19.72 -13.03 6.81
C ASP A 159 18.38 -12.45 7.35
N GLY A 160 17.76 -11.52 6.62
CA GLY A 160 16.49 -10.93 6.99
C GLY A 160 15.28 -11.85 6.74
N PRO A 161 14.07 -11.34 6.89
CA PRO A 161 12.83 -12.14 6.75
C PRO A 161 12.55 -12.63 5.33
N ARG A 162 13.22 -12.09 4.30
CA ARG A 162 13.10 -12.48 2.89
C ARG A 162 11.64 -12.49 2.37
N ASN A 163 10.84 -11.59 2.89
CA ASN A 163 9.41 -11.52 2.65
C ASN A 163 9.03 -10.55 1.52
N GLN A 164 10.01 -9.98 0.83
CA GLN A 164 9.82 -8.96 -0.20
C GLN A 164 10.61 -9.28 -1.46
N ILE A 165 10.06 -8.87 -2.60
CA ILE A 165 10.74 -8.81 -3.90
C ILE A 165 10.71 -7.37 -4.41
N CYS A 166 11.58 -7.06 -5.38
CA CYS A 166 11.40 -5.88 -6.21
C CYS A 166 11.36 -6.26 -7.69
N LEU A 167 10.68 -5.44 -8.49
CA LEU A 167 10.75 -5.51 -9.94
C LEU A 167 11.85 -4.55 -10.41
N ALA A 168 12.72 -4.99 -11.32
CA ALA A 168 13.77 -4.15 -11.91
C ALA A 168 13.18 -3.16 -12.93
N GLN A 169 12.20 -2.38 -12.49
CA GLN A 169 11.56 -1.30 -13.26
C GLN A 169 10.96 -0.26 -12.32
N PRO A 170 10.82 1.01 -12.75
CA PRO A 170 10.20 2.05 -11.94
C PRO A 170 8.79 1.68 -11.46
N GLY A 171 8.46 2.02 -10.23
CA GLY A 171 7.10 1.86 -9.71
C GLY A 171 6.05 2.54 -10.59
N MET A 172 6.37 3.72 -11.12
CA MET A 172 5.52 4.48 -12.06
C MET A 172 5.26 3.76 -13.40
N GLU A 173 6.02 2.71 -13.73
CA GLU A 173 5.80 1.87 -14.91
C GLU A 173 5.18 0.51 -14.58
N SER A 174 5.04 0.19 -13.31
CA SER A 174 4.52 -1.10 -12.84
C SER A 174 3.03 -0.97 -12.52
N TRP A 175 2.17 -1.32 -13.46
CA TRP A 175 0.73 -1.13 -13.33
C TRP A 175 0.00 -2.41 -12.99
N VAL A 176 -0.95 -2.30 -12.07
CA VAL A 176 -1.84 -3.39 -11.66
C VAL A 176 -3.29 -2.95 -11.69
N ARG A 177 -4.17 -3.91 -11.87
CA ARG A 177 -5.60 -3.75 -11.67
C ARG A 177 -5.90 -3.75 -10.19
N SER A 178 -6.73 -2.80 -9.77
CA SER A 178 -7.20 -2.66 -8.39
C SER A 178 -8.64 -2.17 -8.36
N TRP A 179 -9.15 -1.92 -7.16
CA TRP A 179 -10.50 -1.45 -6.95
C TRP A 179 -10.58 -0.54 -5.71
N VAL A 180 -11.38 0.50 -5.84
CA VAL A 180 -11.79 1.41 -4.76
C VAL A 180 -13.30 1.59 -4.82
N PRO A 181 -13.97 2.21 -3.84
CA PRO A 181 -15.44 2.37 -3.86
C PRO A 181 -16.01 3.01 -5.12
N SER A 182 -15.28 3.92 -5.76
CA SER A 182 -15.70 4.51 -7.04
C SER A 182 -15.58 3.57 -8.25
N GLY A 183 -14.97 2.38 -8.10
CA GLY A 183 -14.92 1.33 -9.13
C GLY A 183 -13.53 0.80 -9.46
N ASP A 184 -13.45 0.13 -10.61
CA ASP A 184 -12.20 -0.45 -11.13
C ASP A 184 -11.18 0.66 -11.39
N THR A 185 -9.92 0.40 -11.04
CA THR A 185 -8.83 1.33 -11.27
C THR A 185 -7.54 0.61 -11.70
N LEU A 186 -6.67 1.31 -12.39
CA LEU A 186 -5.28 0.90 -12.61
C LEU A 186 -4.42 1.66 -11.60
N GLY A 187 -3.59 0.95 -10.86
CA GLY A 187 -2.68 1.55 -9.89
C GLY A 187 -1.23 1.26 -10.22
N MET A 188 -0.36 2.20 -9.91
CA MET A 188 1.09 2.03 -9.95
C MET A 188 1.55 1.30 -8.69
N ILE A 189 2.51 0.39 -8.82
CA ILE A 189 3.18 -0.24 -7.67
C ILE A 189 4.28 0.70 -7.20
N ILE A 190 3.88 1.75 -6.50
CA ILE A 190 4.84 2.70 -5.91
C ILE A 190 5.53 2.04 -4.71
N ARG A 191 6.80 2.28 -4.55
CA ARG A 191 7.62 1.80 -3.44
C ARG A 191 7.11 2.36 -2.12
N HIS A 192 6.74 1.48 -1.17
CA HIS A 192 6.29 1.86 0.16
C HIS A 192 6.72 0.86 1.23
N GLY A 193 7.02 1.35 2.45
CA GLY A 193 7.54 0.54 3.55
C GLY A 193 6.57 -0.52 4.04
N GLU A 194 5.26 -0.28 3.97
CA GLU A 194 4.25 -1.24 4.40
C GLU A 194 4.21 -2.52 3.57
N SER A 195 4.71 -2.53 2.34
CA SER A 195 4.86 -3.78 1.58
C SER A 195 5.76 -4.77 2.32
N TYR A 196 6.77 -4.26 3.04
CA TYR A 196 7.64 -5.02 3.90
C TYR A 196 7.06 -5.23 5.31
N THR A 197 6.70 -4.15 6.01
CA THR A 197 6.32 -4.21 7.43
C THR A 197 5.03 -4.99 7.64
N MET A 198 4.01 -4.74 6.82
CA MET A 198 2.72 -5.42 6.87
C MET A 198 2.86 -6.91 6.52
N THR A 199 3.61 -7.24 5.45
CA THR A 199 3.87 -8.63 5.08
C THR A 199 4.60 -9.37 6.19
N HIS A 200 5.59 -8.73 6.83
CA HIS A 200 6.32 -9.29 7.96
C HIS A 200 5.39 -9.51 9.17
N HIS A 201 4.60 -8.50 9.52
CA HIS A 201 3.66 -8.55 10.66
C HIS A 201 2.58 -9.63 10.50
N LEU A 202 2.13 -9.86 9.26
CA LEU A 202 1.08 -10.83 8.95
C LEU A 202 1.61 -12.25 8.66
N THR A 203 2.92 -12.48 8.72
CA THR A 203 3.51 -13.81 8.51
C THR A 203 3.17 -14.75 9.66
N VAL A 204 2.73 -15.96 9.33
CA VAL A 204 2.58 -17.08 10.28
C VAL A 204 3.70 -18.08 10.02
N LYS A 205 4.44 -18.46 11.06
CA LYS A 205 5.54 -19.41 10.98
C LYS A 205 5.08 -20.83 11.35
N ASN A 206 5.70 -21.80 10.68
CA ASN A 206 5.67 -23.21 11.10
C ASN A 206 6.59 -23.41 12.31
N THR A 207 6.48 -24.56 12.95
CA THR A 207 7.32 -24.96 14.08
C THR A 207 8.81 -25.09 13.73
N ASP A 208 9.13 -25.30 12.45
CA ASP A 208 10.51 -25.34 11.93
C ASP A 208 11.05 -23.97 11.52
N GLY A 209 10.27 -22.90 11.72
CA GLY A 209 10.64 -21.52 11.39
C GLY A 209 10.36 -21.09 9.94
N THR A 210 9.92 -22.01 9.08
CA THR A 210 9.50 -21.65 7.71
C THR A 210 8.18 -20.90 7.71
N ASP A 211 7.86 -20.19 6.62
CA ASP A 211 6.60 -19.44 6.50
C ASP A 211 5.44 -20.40 6.15
N ALA A 212 4.51 -20.55 7.06
CA ALA A 212 3.25 -21.29 6.83
C ALA A 212 2.27 -20.45 5.99
N TYR A 213 2.28 -19.13 6.18
CA TYR A 213 1.41 -18.19 5.50
C TYR A 213 2.06 -16.80 5.46
N ARG A 214 1.87 -16.14 4.34
CA ARG A 214 2.24 -14.75 4.13
C ARG A 214 1.41 -14.20 2.96
N PRO A 215 0.76 -13.03 3.09
CA PRO A 215 0.05 -12.40 1.97
C PRO A 215 1.01 -11.71 1.00
N THR A 216 0.59 -11.55 -0.26
CA THR A 216 1.18 -10.57 -1.17
C THR A 216 0.67 -9.19 -0.79
N VAL A 217 1.56 -8.21 -0.62
CA VAL A 217 1.21 -6.83 -0.23
C VAL A 217 1.92 -5.84 -1.14
N HIS A 218 1.18 -4.91 -1.73
CA HIS A 218 1.78 -3.81 -2.49
C HIS A 218 0.84 -2.62 -2.62
N TYR A 219 1.40 -1.49 -2.96
CA TYR A 219 0.62 -0.31 -3.31
C TYR A 219 0.02 -0.46 -4.70
N ALA A 220 -1.16 0.11 -4.90
CA ALA A 220 -1.86 0.26 -6.17
C ALA A 220 -2.41 1.70 -6.22
N TYR A 221 -1.55 2.62 -6.60
CA TYR A 221 -1.82 4.06 -6.57
C TYR A 221 -2.25 4.60 -7.92
N HIS A 222 -3.40 5.22 -7.96
CA HIS A 222 -3.90 5.98 -9.10
C HIS A 222 -3.90 7.48 -8.76
N PRO A 223 -2.85 8.22 -9.10
CA PRO A 223 -2.78 9.65 -8.81
C PRO A 223 -3.76 10.46 -9.66
N SER A 224 -3.89 11.75 -9.39
CA SER A 224 -4.73 12.64 -10.18
C SER A 224 -4.36 12.64 -11.67
N ASP A 225 -5.32 12.92 -12.54
CA ASP A 225 -5.10 12.95 -14.00
C ASP A 225 -3.92 13.85 -14.40
N ALA A 226 -3.75 14.96 -13.72
CA ALA A 226 -2.63 15.88 -13.97
C ALA A 226 -1.27 15.26 -13.56
N ALA A 227 -1.24 14.48 -12.48
CA ALA A 227 -0.04 13.75 -12.07
C ALA A 227 0.26 12.61 -13.05
N ILE A 228 -0.74 11.84 -13.51
CA ILE A 228 -0.55 10.83 -14.56
C ILE A 228 0.05 11.44 -15.81
N ASN A 229 -0.49 12.57 -16.30
CA ASN A 229 0.07 13.26 -17.46
C ASN A 229 1.50 13.77 -17.20
N SER A 230 1.82 14.13 -15.96
CA SER A 230 3.18 14.53 -15.57
C SER A 230 4.15 13.35 -15.61
N VAL A 231 3.72 12.17 -15.15
CA VAL A 231 4.51 10.93 -15.22
C VAL A 231 4.76 10.50 -16.67
N LEU A 232 3.77 10.61 -17.55
CA LEU A 232 3.94 10.29 -18.97
C LEU A 232 4.97 11.22 -19.64
N GLU A 233 4.96 12.51 -19.30
CA GLU A 233 5.97 13.46 -19.77
C GLU A 233 7.35 13.16 -19.17
N LEU A 234 7.44 12.87 -17.89
CA LEU A 234 8.67 12.46 -17.19
C LEU A 234 9.31 11.22 -17.86
N ARG A 235 8.51 10.22 -18.19
CA ARG A 235 8.95 9.02 -18.89
C ARG A 235 9.59 9.36 -20.24
N MET A 236 8.96 10.22 -21.03
CA MET A 236 9.50 10.66 -22.32
C MET A 236 10.77 11.50 -22.18
N ARG A 237 11.02 12.07 -21.00
CA ARG A 237 12.24 12.80 -20.64
C ARG A 237 13.35 11.91 -20.10
N ASN A 238 13.23 10.60 -20.22
CA ASN A 238 14.15 9.61 -19.63
C ASN A 238 14.33 9.82 -18.12
N TRP A 239 13.22 10.03 -17.41
CA TRP A 239 13.16 10.23 -15.95
C TRP A 239 13.87 11.51 -15.46
N GLN A 240 14.16 12.44 -16.32
CA GLN A 240 14.63 13.76 -15.93
C GLN A 240 13.44 14.66 -15.56
N MET A 241 13.41 15.09 -14.31
CA MET A 241 12.34 15.93 -13.77
C MET A 241 12.05 17.15 -14.66
N GLN A 242 10.80 17.52 -14.76
CA GLN A 242 10.37 18.74 -15.43
C GLN A 242 10.95 19.97 -14.71
N PRO A 243 11.30 21.04 -15.44
CA PRO A 243 11.90 22.23 -14.82
C PRO A 243 10.95 23.05 -13.95
N LYS A 244 9.65 22.73 -13.97
CA LYS A 244 8.64 23.37 -13.12
C LYS A 244 7.89 22.30 -12.34
N GLU A 245 7.69 22.57 -11.06
CA GLU A 245 6.93 21.75 -10.15
C GLU A 245 5.75 22.55 -9.60
N ARG A 246 4.59 21.90 -9.46
CA ARG A 246 3.41 22.51 -8.89
C ARG A 246 2.62 21.53 -8.05
N ILE A 247 2.57 21.81 -6.75
CA ILE A 247 1.69 21.13 -5.82
C ILE A 247 0.34 21.85 -5.83
N PHE A 248 -0.74 21.13 -6.06
CA PHE A 248 -2.08 21.68 -6.07
C PHE A 248 -2.53 22.08 -4.67
N ASN A 249 -2.99 23.31 -4.54
CA ASN A 249 -3.53 23.90 -3.32
C ASN A 249 -4.94 24.43 -3.58
N ASP A 250 -5.12 25.76 -3.43
CA ASP A 250 -6.42 26.46 -3.58
C ASP A 250 -7.09 26.27 -4.93
N GLU A 251 -6.34 25.91 -5.94
CA GLU A 251 -6.83 25.66 -7.28
C GLU A 251 -7.59 24.34 -7.47
N ILE A 252 -7.58 23.43 -6.46
CA ILE A 252 -8.40 22.24 -6.49
C ILE A 252 -9.86 22.66 -6.31
N ILE A 253 -10.70 22.33 -7.29
CA ILE A 253 -12.11 22.75 -7.33
C ILE A 253 -13.07 21.63 -6.98
N ASP A 254 -12.69 20.38 -7.16
CA ASP A 254 -13.52 19.20 -6.89
C ASP A 254 -12.67 17.95 -6.74
N GLY A 255 -13.30 16.83 -6.40
CA GLY A 255 -12.70 15.51 -6.27
C GLY A 255 -12.47 15.09 -4.83
N ARG A 256 -11.88 13.91 -4.70
CA ARG A 256 -11.61 13.27 -3.41
C ARG A 256 -10.39 12.38 -3.51
N ASP A 257 -9.89 11.99 -2.37
CA ASP A 257 -8.90 10.93 -2.26
C ASP A 257 -9.54 9.71 -1.56
N GLU A 258 -9.65 8.60 -2.29
CA GLU A 258 -10.11 7.32 -1.79
C GLU A 258 -8.86 6.50 -1.45
N LEU A 259 -8.46 6.53 -0.18
CA LEU A 259 -7.27 5.86 0.31
C LEU A 259 -7.64 4.80 1.35
N GLY A 260 -7.28 3.56 1.06
CA GLY A 260 -7.62 2.43 1.92
C GLY A 260 -6.84 1.17 1.59
N VAL A 261 -7.35 0.06 2.11
CA VAL A 261 -6.80 -1.27 1.88
C VAL A 261 -7.85 -2.16 1.25
N LEU A 262 -7.47 -2.92 0.24
CA LEU A 262 -8.30 -3.92 -0.42
C LEU A 262 -7.74 -5.31 -0.09
N LEU A 263 -8.42 -6.02 0.80
CA LEU A 263 -8.08 -7.39 1.17
C LEU A 263 -8.80 -8.36 0.24
N MET A 264 -8.10 -9.36 -0.27
CA MET A 264 -8.62 -10.25 -1.30
C MET A 264 -8.24 -11.72 -1.03
N GLY A 265 -9.09 -12.65 -1.50
CA GLY A 265 -8.86 -14.10 -1.39
C GLY A 265 -9.80 -14.84 -0.42
N HIS A 266 -10.47 -14.11 0.44
CA HIS A 266 -11.42 -14.65 1.43
C HIS A 266 -12.81 -14.94 0.84
N ASP A 267 -13.73 -15.48 1.65
CA ASP A 267 -15.08 -15.91 1.22
C ASP A 267 -15.95 -14.79 0.62
N TYR A 268 -15.64 -13.53 0.88
CA TYR A 268 -16.30 -12.37 0.25
C TYR A 268 -15.60 -11.89 -1.03
N LYS A 269 -14.60 -12.62 -1.52
CA LYS A 269 -13.71 -12.24 -2.63
C LYS A 269 -12.81 -11.08 -2.29
N SER A 270 -13.35 -9.86 -2.21
CA SER A 270 -12.65 -8.64 -1.87
C SER A 270 -13.36 -7.88 -0.77
N TRP A 271 -12.60 -7.11 0.01
CA TRP A 271 -13.12 -6.23 1.06
C TRP A 271 -12.28 -4.97 1.11
N TRP A 272 -12.91 -3.82 0.95
CA TRP A 272 -12.21 -2.54 1.05
C TRP A 272 -12.52 -1.84 2.37
N THR A 273 -11.48 -1.31 3.00
CA THR A 273 -11.58 -0.50 4.23
C THR A 273 -10.71 0.73 4.07
N GLY A 274 -11.30 1.91 4.16
CA GLY A 274 -10.53 3.14 3.94
C GLY A 274 -11.34 4.42 4.08
N SER A 275 -10.67 5.52 3.84
CA SER A 275 -11.16 6.89 3.86
C SER A 275 -11.56 7.36 2.46
N THR A 276 -12.59 8.19 2.37
CA THR A 276 -13.06 8.81 1.12
C THR A 276 -13.18 10.33 1.29
N LEU A 277 -12.10 10.98 1.69
CA LEU A 277 -12.09 12.40 2.00
C LEU A 277 -12.21 13.25 0.72
N SER A 278 -13.27 14.04 0.62
CA SER A 278 -13.43 15.03 -0.46
C SER A 278 -12.64 16.30 -0.19
N ILE A 279 -12.33 17.05 -1.25
CA ILE A 279 -11.67 18.37 -1.11
C ILE A 279 -12.50 19.34 -0.25
N HIS A 280 -13.83 19.26 -0.33
CA HIS A 280 -14.73 20.13 0.43
C HIS A 280 -14.68 19.81 1.93
N GLU A 281 -14.68 18.52 2.29
CA GLU A 281 -14.51 18.08 3.67
C GLU A 281 -13.11 18.42 4.20
N ALA A 282 -12.07 18.20 3.42
CA ALA A 282 -10.69 18.54 3.77
C ALA A 282 -10.54 20.05 4.09
N ARG A 283 -11.12 20.92 3.25
CA ARG A 283 -11.10 22.37 3.46
C ARG A 283 -11.95 22.87 4.61
N ALA A 284 -12.98 22.13 5.00
CA ALA A 284 -13.72 22.42 6.23
C ALA A 284 -12.87 22.16 7.49
N ILE A 285 -11.89 21.27 7.40
CA ILE A 285 -10.93 21.00 8.49
C ILE A 285 -9.78 22.00 8.45
N ILE A 286 -9.09 22.11 7.30
CA ILE A 286 -7.93 22.99 7.10
C ILE A 286 -8.06 23.69 5.74
N PRO A 287 -8.23 25.01 5.70
CA PRO A 287 -8.23 25.77 4.43
C PRO A 287 -6.94 25.54 3.64
N ASN A 288 -7.03 25.64 2.33
CA ASN A 288 -5.90 25.65 1.39
C ASN A 288 -5.09 24.36 1.32
N GLN A 289 -5.65 23.22 1.74
CA GLN A 289 -5.01 21.90 1.66
C GLN A 289 -5.73 20.97 0.69
N SER A 290 -4.99 20.01 0.13
CA SER A 290 -5.57 18.88 -0.61
C SER A 290 -6.15 17.85 0.36
N ALA A 291 -7.06 17.00 -0.13
CA ALA A 291 -7.59 15.88 0.66
C ALA A 291 -6.46 14.92 1.09
N THR A 292 -5.56 14.58 0.18
CA THR A 292 -4.40 13.71 0.44
C THR A 292 -3.52 14.25 1.56
N THR A 293 -3.17 15.55 1.54
CA THR A 293 -2.34 16.16 2.59
C THR A 293 -3.03 16.14 3.95
N VAL A 294 -4.36 16.32 3.99
CA VAL A 294 -5.13 16.27 5.23
C VAL A 294 -5.17 14.86 5.82
N GLN A 295 -5.32 13.84 4.98
CA GLN A 295 -5.25 12.44 5.43
C GLN A 295 -3.87 12.09 6.00
N VAL A 296 -2.79 12.52 5.34
CA VAL A 296 -1.42 12.35 5.86
C VAL A 296 -1.26 13.02 7.22
N ALA A 297 -1.61 14.30 7.33
CA ALA A 297 -1.48 15.07 8.56
C ALA A 297 -2.33 14.46 9.70
N GLY A 298 -3.57 14.06 9.41
CA GLY A 298 -4.45 13.40 10.39
C GLY A 298 -3.86 12.11 10.93
N SER A 299 -3.24 11.33 10.07
CA SER A 299 -2.57 10.09 10.49
C SER A 299 -1.33 10.37 11.34
N VAL A 300 -0.54 11.39 11.01
CA VAL A 300 0.59 11.83 11.85
C VAL A 300 0.11 12.25 13.25
N VAL A 301 -1.05 12.93 13.36
CA VAL A 301 -1.67 13.26 14.66
C VAL A 301 -1.97 11.99 15.47
N GLY A 302 -2.47 10.94 14.80
CA GLY A 302 -2.70 9.63 15.45
C GLY A 302 -1.42 9.04 16.06
N ALA A 303 -0.32 9.05 15.32
CA ALA A 303 0.98 8.59 15.80
C ALA A 303 1.53 9.46 16.93
N ILE A 304 1.45 10.79 16.81
CA ILE A 304 1.90 11.72 17.85
C ILE A 304 1.09 11.50 19.15
N THR A 305 -0.22 11.28 19.06
CA THR A 305 -1.04 10.98 20.23
C THR A 305 -0.54 9.73 20.94
N TRP A 306 -0.20 8.68 20.19
CA TRP A 306 0.39 7.48 20.79
C TRP A 306 1.77 7.74 21.41
N LEU A 307 2.64 8.48 20.73
CA LEU A 307 3.98 8.83 21.22
C LEU A 307 3.94 9.58 22.56
N LEU A 308 2.99 10.52 22.72
CA LEU A 308 2.81 11.27 23.94
C LEU A 308 2.34 10.40 25.11
N ASP A 309 1.48 9.43 24.84
CA ASP A 309 0.96 8.50 25.86
C ASP A 309 1.93 7.36 26.19
N CYS A 310 2.84 7.02 25.27
CA CYS A 310 3.75 5.89 25.37
C CYS A 310 5.21 6.33 25.08
N PRO A 311 5.84 7.14 25.96
CA PRO A 311 7.10 7.81 25.63
C PRO A 311 8.35 6.91 25.71
N SER A 312 8.23 5.65 26.14
CA SER A 312 9.39 4.76 26.41
C SER A 312 9.21 3.35 25.82
N GLU A 313 8.62 3.28 24.61
CA GLU A 313 8.34 2.00 23.91
C GLU A 313 9.42 1.61 22.89
N GLY A 314 10.45 2.43 22.70
CA GLY A 314 11.49 2.20 21.69
C GLY A 314 10.99 2.48 20.27
N VAL A 315 11.67 1.90 19.27
CA VAL A 315 11.36 2.07 17.85
C VAL A 315 10.25 1.11 17.44
N ARG A 316 9.22 1.64 16.79
CA ARG A 316 8.05 0.90 16.30
C ARG A 316 7.77 1.23 14.85
N VAL A 317 7.19 0.27 14.14
CA VAL A 317 6.54 0.48 12.85
C VAL A 317 5.02 0.57 13.04
N PRO A 318 4.25 1.13 12.11
CA PRO A 318 2.79 1.31 12.26
C PRO A 318 2.05 0.01 12.61
N ASP A 319 2.51 -1.12 12.07
CA ASP A 319 1.90 -2.43 12.31
C ASP A 319 1.98 -2.89 13.78
N GLU A 320 2.90 -2.34 14.56
CA GLU A 320 3.08 -2.67 15.99
C GLU A 320 2.25 -1.79 16.92
N LEU A 321 1.67 -0.69 16.40
CA LEU A 321 0.89 0.25 17.22
C LEU A 321 -0.52 -0.26 17.54
N PRO A 322 -1.15 0.22 18.63
CA PRO A 322 -2.53 -0.11 18.97
C PRO A 322 -3.51 0.54 17.98
N TRP A 323 -3.85 -0.17 16.93
CA TRP A 323 -4.56 0.31 15.75
C TRP A 323 -5.82 1.12 16.05
N LYS A 324 -6.64 0.65 17.01
CA LYS A 324 -7.90 1.31 17.35
C LYS A 324 -7.66 2.70 17.96
N LYS A 325 -6.71 2.81 18.88
CA LYS A 325 -6.34 4.07 19.52
C LYS A 325 -5.83 5.09 18.49
N VAL A 326 -4.97 4.63 17.58
CA VAL A 326 -4.40 5.50 16.54
C VAL A 326 -5.48 5.93 15.56
N LEU A 327 -6.33 5.02 15.08
CA LEU A 327 -7.44 5.37 14.19
C LEU A 327 -8.45 6.29 14.84
N ASP A 328 -8.80 6.08 16.12
CA ASP A 328 -9.74 6.95 16.83
C ASP A 328 -9.22 8.39 16.93
N ALA A 329 -7.91 8.58 17.10
CA ALA A 329 -7.28 9.91 17.08
C ALA A 329 -7.20 10.50 15.65
N THR A 330 -7.13 9.67 14.62
CA THR A 330 -7.04 10.06 13.20
C THR A 330 -8.42 10.42 12.61
N ARG A 331 -9.49 9.71 13.01
CA ARG A 331 -10.86 9.82 12.44
C ARG A 331 -11.38 11.25 12.22
N PRO A 332 -11.15 12.22 13.12
CA PRO A 332 -11.66 13.58 12.90
C PRO A 332 -11.12 14.29 11.65
N TYR A 333 -10.04 13.79 11.08
CA TYR A 333 -9.31 14.46 10.01
C TYR A 333 -9.38 13.76 8.65
N ILE A 334 -9.82 12.51 8.61
CA ILE A 334 -9.74 11.69 7.39
C ILE A 334 -11.09 11.46 6.70
N GLY A 335 -12.15 12.13 7.15
CA GLY A 335 -13.49 11.93 6.61
C GLY A 335 -14.09 10.56 6.93
N PRO A 336 -15.14 10.13 6.19
CA PRO A 336 -15.80 8.87 6.43
C PRO A 336 -14.88 7.67 6.19
N ILE A 337 -14.88 6.71 7.11
CA ILE A 337 -14.26 5.39 6.89
C ILE A 337 -15.36 4.42 6.45
N HIS A 338 -15.17 3.83 5.30
CA HIS A 338 -16.01 2.76 4.77
C HIS A 338 -15.31 1.42 4.93
N SER A 339 -16.07 0.38 5.29
CA SER A 339 -15.57 -0.99 5.38
C SER A 339 -16.66 -1.93 4.84
N ALA A 340 -16.45 -2.49 3.66
CA ALA A 340 -17.49 -3.23 2.96
C ALA A 340 -16.92 -4.27 1.98
N PRO A 341 -17.65 -5.40 1.75
CA PRO A 341 -17.32 -6.38 0.74
C PRO A 341 -17.54 -5.86 -0.68
N SER A 342 -16.79 -6.44 -1.62
CA SER A 342 -16.97 -6.26 -3.07
C SER A 342 -16.85 -7.61 -3.78
N ASP A 343 -17.58 -7.79 -4.86
CA ASP A 343 -17.48 -8.97 -5.72
C ASP A 343 -16.34 -8.90 -6.74
N TRP A 344 -15.51 -7.86 -6.62
CA TRP A 344 -14.42 -7.61 -7.54
C TRP A 344 -13.34 -8.70 -7.49
N THR A 345 -12.77 -8.98 -8.65
CA THR A 345 -11.57 -9.82 -8.81
C THR A 345 -10.71 -9.25 -9.94
N PRO A 346 -9.40 -9.50 -9.98
CA PRO A 346 -8.54 -8.98 -11.06
C PRO A 346 -8.91 -9.52 -12.45
N LEU A 347 -9.67 -10.62 -12.51
CA LEU A 347 -10.16 -11.22 -13.76
C LEU A 347 -11.53 -10.68 -14.21
N LYS A 348 -12.23 -9.91 -13.35
CA LYS A 348 -13.54 -9.35 -13.68
C LYS A 348 -13.41 -8.39 -14.87
N ASN A 349 -14.24 -8.53 -15.89
CA ASN A 349 -14.25 -7.72 -17.11
C ASN A 349 -12.90 -7.70 -17.87
N ARG A 350 -12.08 -8.74 -17.70
CA ARG A 350 -10.80 -8.87 -18.41
C ARG A 350 -11.03 -9.57 -19.75
N ASN A 351 -11.47 -8.79 -20.73
CA ASN A 351 -11.72 -9.29 -22.09
C ASN A 351 -10.50 -9.02 -22.99
N ASP A 352 -10.09 -10.02 -23.76
CA ASP A 352 -9.15 -9.80 -24.84
C ASP A 352 -9.92 -9.30 -26.08
N LEU A 353 -9.61 -8.08 -26.53
CA LEU A 353 -10.21 -7.50 -27.74
C LEU A 353 -9.66 -8.11 -29.03
N PHE A 354 -8.50 -8.74 -28.96
CA PHE A 354 -7.81 -9.35 -30.12
C PHE A 354 -7.33 -10.75 -29.76
N PRO A 355 -8.24 -11.71 -29.50
CA PRO A 355 -7.87 -13.04 -29.05
C PRO A 355 -7.01 -13.73 -30.15
N GLY A 356 -5.82 -14.19 -29.75
CA GLY A 356 -4.88 -14.86 -30.63
C GLY A 356 -3.96 -13.93 -31.44
N TYR A 357 -4.00 -12.60 -31.20
CA TYR A 357 -3.23 -11.62 -31.99
C TYR A 357 -2.29 -10.74 -31.16
N GLY A 358 -1.88 -11.12 -29.98
CA GLY A 358 -0.81 -10.37 -29.34
C GLY A 358 -0.83 -10.22 -27.85
N ASN A 359 -1.92 -10.54 -27.16
CA ASN A 359 -1.89 -10.55 -25.71
C ASN A 359 -1.51 -11.95 -25.23
N ASP A 360 -0.36 -12.06 -24.60
CA ASP A 360 0.00 -13.30 -23.90
C ASP A 360 -0.84 -13.42 -22.64
N THR A 361 -1.95 -14.15 -22.76
CA THR A 361 -2.81 -14.50 -21.61
C THR A 361 -2.38 -15.81 -20.94
N SER A 362 -1.27 -16.41 -21.37
CA SER A 362 -0.79 -17.70 -20.86
C SER A 362 -0.41 -17.65 -19.36
N LEU A 363 -0.09 -16.47 -18.85
CA LEU A 363 0.23 -16.25 -17.44
C LEU A 363 -1.02 -16.11 -16.54
N LEU A 364 -2.22 -15.97 -17.13
CA LEU A 364 -3.44 -15.82 -16.33
C LEU A 364 -3.86 -17.16 -15.73
N ASP A 365 -3.97 -17.18 -14.41
CA ASP A 365 -4.49 -18.33 -13.68
C ASP A 365 -5.98 -18.14 -13.34
N HIS A 366 -6.86 -18.68 -14.19
CA HIS A 366 -8.30 -18.65 -13.96
C HIS A 366 -8.75 -19.55 -12.80
N SER A 367 -7.92 -20.50 -12.37
CA SER A 367 -8.21 -21.40 -11.26
C SER A 367 -7.93 -20.76 -9.89
N ASP A 368 -7.02 -19.77 -9.85
CA ASP A 368 -6.70 -18.98 -8.66
C ASP A 368 -6.57 -17.49 -9.05
N PRO A 369 -7.66 -16.73 -8.98
CA PRO A 369 -7.66 -15.33 -9.42
C PRO A 369 -6.69 -14.43 -8.63
N TRP A 370 -6.20 -14.88 -7.50
CA TRP A 370 -5.40 -14.08 -6.57
C TRP A 370 -3.89 -14.19 -6.79
N GLN A 371 -3.45 -14.76 -7.91
CA GLN A 371 -2.05 -14.77 -8.32
C GLN A 371 -1.64 -13.38 -8.84
N PHE A 372 -0.44 -12.93 -8.52
CA PHE A 372 0.06 -11.60 -8.93
C PHE A 372 -0.03 -11.38 -10.45
N ALA A 373 0.23 -12.41 -11.26
CA ALA A 373 0.09 -12.35 -12.71
C ALA A 373 -1.31 -11.86 -13.17
N ASN A 374 -2.36 -12.18 -12.42
CA ASN A 374 -3.72 -11.77 -12.74
C ASN A 374 -3.98 -10.28 -12.48
N PHE A 375 -3.18 -9.64 -11.64
CA PHE A 375 -3.28 -8.20 -11.38
C PHE A 375 -2.51 -7.36 -12.39
N LEU A 376 -1.45 -7.89 -12.99
CA LEU A 376 -0.65 -7.14 -13.94
C LEU A 376 -1.53 -6.56 -15.05
N ALA A 377 -1.48 -5.26 -15.22
CA ALA A 377 -2.00 -4.61 -16.41
C ALA A 377 -0.99 -4.78 -17.53
N PRO A 378 -1.42 -5.00 -18.79
CA PRO A 378 -0.52 -4.91 -19.90
C PRO A 378 0.14 -3.54 -19.88
N THR A 379 1.46 -3.50 -19.75
CA THR A 379 2.18 -2.27 -20.02
C THR A 379 1.99 -1.93 -21.50
N PRO A 380 1.83 -0.66 -21.87
CA PRO A 380 1.68 -0.28 -23.27
C PRO A 380 2.86 -0.67 -24.14
N TYR A 381 3.87 -1.35 -23.62
CA TYR A 381 5.02 -1.90 -24.37
C TYR A 381 5.76 -2.97 -23.58
#